data_70e9b645e924b583d8394825ba3aec78
#
_entry.id   70e9b645e924b583d8394825ba3aec78
#
_cell.length_a   1.000
_cell.length_b   1.000
_cell.length_c   1.000
_cell.angle_alpha   90.00
_cell.angle_beta   90.00
_cell.angle_gamma   90.00
#
_symmetry.space_group_name_H-M   'P 1'
#
loop_
_entity.id
_entity.type
_entity.pdbx_description
1 polymer ?
#
loop_
_entity_poly.entity_id
_entity_poly.type
_entity_poly.pdbx_seq_one_letter_code
_entity_poly.pdbx_strand_id
1 'polypeptide(L)'
;TIAHGDVATAVVALGRSADTPDADAIHRSLLVGLLSNVGNWDERRREYAGARGTRFTIWPGSGLRRKTYDWVMTAELVETSRLFARTVAKVDARWIEETAERAGLSRRVYGEPYWSTRHGAAMVHEKVLLYGMTLVADRLATLASVGTDSAREVAREMFIRSALVEGDWHARHGFVARNRDLVEELGDVERRRRVHGLLADDETLFRFYDERVPDDVHGANDFDAWWRRQKRRRPDLLDFTRELLLPGGHDASGYPDTWVQGDLTLGLDYVFSPGAPDDGVAVRVPVEVLGRLTPDGFDWLVPGMRPELVVATIRALPKRVRRRLVPAPDVGAQVWETICERVPGADGA
;
A
#
# COMPACT_ATOMS: atom_id res chain seq x y z
N THR A 1 57.94 -20.51 11.83
CA THR A 1 57.17 -20.22 13.07
C THR A 1 56.92 -18.74 13.10
N ILE A 2 55.75 -18.32 12.66
CA ILE A 2 55.34 -16.93 12.78
C ILE A 2 55.02 -16.73 14.24
N ALA A 3 55.96 -16.15 14.97
CA ALA A 3 55.76 -15.78 16.35
C ALA A 3 54.68 -14.70 16.39
N HIS A 4 53.77 -14.84 17.28
CA HIS A 4 52.72 -13.95 17.82
C HIS A 4 52.85 -12.44 17.52
N GLY A 5 53.16 -12.11 16.30
CA GLY A 5 53.33 -10.78 15.80
C GLY A 5 52.20 -10.43 14.82
N ASP A 6 51.88 -9.22 14.79
CA ASP A 6 50.96 -8.58 13.88
C ASP A 6 51.18 -9.12 12.44
N VAL A 7 50.11 -9.58 11.78
CA VAL A 7 50.14 -10.08 10.40
C VAL A 7 50.73 -9.00 9.46
N ALA A 8 50.58 -7.73 9.77
CA ALA A 8 51.19 -6.62 9.04
C ALA A 8 52.73 -6.72 9.09
N THR A 9 53.33 -7.09 10.23
CA THR A 9 54.77 -7.28 10.36
C THR A 9 55.30 -8.46 9.53
N ALA A 10 54.52 -9.53 9.40
CA ALA A 10 54.88 -10.67 8.57
C ALA A 10 54.87 -10.31 7.07
N VAL A 11 53.91 -9.47 6.60
CA VAL A 11 53.84 -9.02 5.20
C VAL A 11 54.99 -8.10 4.85
N VAL A 12 55.40 -7.21 5.76
CA VAL A 12 56.60 -6.36 5.60
C VAL A 12 57.87 -7.20 5.52
N ALA A 13 57.98 -8.23 6.35
CA ALA A 13 59.14 -9.14 6.33
C ALA A 13 59.29 -9.93 5.01
N LEU A 14 58.22 -10.07 4.22
CA LEU A 14 58.25 -10.68 2.89
C LEU A 14 58.71 -9.74 1.76
N GLY A 15 59.06 -8.50 2.08
CA GLY A 15 59.76 -7.57 1.17
C GLY A 15 58.96 -7.09 -0.03
N ARG A 16 57.67 -7.04 0.07
CA ARG A 16 56.80 -6.52 -0.99
C ARG A 16 56.12 -5.22 -0.58
N SER A 17 56.51 -4.16 -1.22
CA SER A 17 55.92 -2.82 -1.25
C SER A 17 56.20 -1.91 -0.04
N ALA A 18 56.55 -0.68 -0.33
CA ALA A 18 56.71 0.44 0.62
C ALA A 18 55.36 0.98 1.18
N ASP A 19 54.22 0.40 0.75
CA ASP A 19 52.90 0.77 1.23
C ASP A 19 52.57 0.03 2.52
N THR A 20 52.13 0.76 3.51
CA THR A 20 51.61 0.17 4.77
C THR A 20 50.51 -0.80 4.42
N PRO A 21 50.60 -2.09 4.85
CA PRO A 21 49.55 -3.06 4.53
C PRO A 21 48.19 -2.58 5.04
N ASP A 22 47.18 -2.63 4.17
CA ASP A 22 45.82 -2.32 4.55
C ASP A 22 45.32 -3.42 5.53
N ALA A 23 45.29 -3.09 6.83
CA ALA A 23 44.86 -3.98 7.87
C ALA A 23 43.44 -4.49 7.66
N ASP A 24 42.56 -3.66 7.12
CA ASP A 24 41.17 -4.02 6.85
C ASP A 24 41.08 -5.05 5.71
N ALA A 25 41.87 -4.89 4.65
CA ALA A 25 41.96 -5.88 3.57
C ALA A 25 42.48 -7.24 4.06
N ILE A 26 43.47 -7.23 4.97
CA ILE A 26 43.98 -8.43 5.58
C ILE A 26 42.89 -9.11 6.46
N HIS A 27 42.23 -8.34 7.32
CA HIS A 27 41.19 -8.85 8.18
C HIS A 27 39.99 -9.41 7.39
N ARG A 28 39.58 -8.75 6.32
CA ARG A 28 38.53 -9.26 5.42
C ARG A 28 38.92 -10.58 4.74
N SER A 29 40.17 -10.70 4.33
CA SER A 29 40.69 -11.96 3.72
C SER A 29 40.68 -13.10 4.72
N LEU A 30 41.11 -12.87 5.96
CA LEU A 30 41.13 -13.87 7.01
C LEU A 30 39.73 -14.25 7.47
N LEU A 31 38.77 -13.34 7.44
CA LEU A 31 37.39 -13.55 7.86
C LEU A 31 36.71 -14.69 7.10
N VAL A 32 37.08 -14.93 5.84
CA VAL A 32 36.55 -16.02 5.02
C VAL A 32 36.72 -17.37 5.70
N GLY A 33 37.86 -17.59 6.38
CA GLY A 33 38.16 -18.85 7.12
C GLY A 33 37.74 -18.80 8.61
N LEU A 34 37.35 -17.65 9.12
CA LEU A 34 37.12 -17.40 10.55
C LEU A 34 35.69 -16.99 10.90
N LEU A 35 34.72 -17.18 10.00
CA LEU A 35 33.30 -16.83 10.25
C LEU A 35 32.71 -17.52 11.48
N SER A 36 33.19 -18.72 11.86
CA SER A 36 32.78 -19.40 13.08
C SER A 36 33.43 -18.85 14.34
N ASN A 37 34.43 -18.01 14.18
CA ASN A 37 35.27 -17.49 15.27
C ASN A 37 35.03 -15.95 15.45
N VAL A 38 33.90 -15.47 15.03
CA VAL A 38 33.47 -14.09 15.32
C VAL A 38 32.66 -14.02 16.61
N GLY A 39 32.66 -12.85 17.25
CA GLY A 39 31.86 -12.61 18.44
C GLY A 39 31.31 -11.21 18.49
N ASN A 40 30.08 -11.08 18.95
CA ASN A 40 29.41 -9.83 19.22
C ASN A 40 29.48 -9.50 20.71
N TRP A 41 29.77 -8.24 21.05
CA TRP A 41 29.82 -7.80 22.44
C TRP A 41 28.45 -7.84 23.11
N ASP A 42 28.36 -8.55 24.24
CA ASP A 42 27.19 -8.57 25.11
C ASP A 42 27.48 -7.67 26.34
N GLU A 43 26.92 -6.47 26.32
CA GLU A 43 27.17 -5.47 27.36
C GLU A 43 26.67 -5.89 28.74
N ARG A 44 25.57 -6.65 28.80
CA ARG A 44 24.99 -7.12 30.06
C ARG A 44 25.90 -8.15 30.76
N ARG A 45 26.50 -9.04 29.97
CA ARG A 45 27.37 -10.11 30.47
C ARG A 45 28.84 -9.72 30.46
N ARG A 46 29.21 -8.65 29.75
CA ARG A 46 30.59 -8.17 29.57
C ARG A 46 31.51 -9.24 28.97
N GLU A 47 31.00 -9.96 28.00
CA GLU A 47 31.68 -10.99 27.24
C GLU A 47 31.22 -10.99 25.79
N TYR A 48 31.93 -11.70 24.91
CA TYR A 48 31.53 -11.84 23.51
C TYR A 48 30.64 -13.07 23.33
N ALA A 49 29.49 -12.87 22.66
CA ALA A 49 28.63 -13.94 22.22
C ALA A 49 29.10 -14.40 20.82
N GLY A 50 29.57 -15.62 20.74
CA GLY A 50 30.10 -16.25 19.54
C GLY A 50 29.11 -17.22 18.88
N ALA A 51 29.59 -17.89 17.86
CA ALA A 51 28.84 -18.90 17.11
C ALA A 51 28.28 -20.00 18.01
N ARG A 52 27.08 -20.51 17.67
CA ARG A 52 26.44 -21.66 18.35
C ARG A 52 26.28 -21.51 19.86
N GLY A 53 26.10 -20.26 20.31
CA GLY A 53 25.91 -19.94 21.73
C GLY A 53 27.18 -19.95 22.57
N THR A 54 28.39 -20.07 21.96
CA THR A 54 29.65 -19.93 22.67
C THR A 54 29.78 -18.54 23.27
N ARG A 55 30.52 -18.42 24.38
CA ARG A 55 30.84 -17.16 25.02
C ARG A 55 32.30 -17.12 25.38
N PHE A 56 32.94 -16.00 25.09
CA PHE A 56 34.38 -15.88 25.35
C PHE A 56 34.74 -14.45 25.76
N THR A 57 35.93 -14.35 26.35
CA THR A 57 36.54 -13.05 26.66
C THR A 57 37.89 -12.94 25.95
N ILE A 58 38.33 -11.72 25.65
CA ILE A 58 39.63 -11.48 25.06
C ILE A 58 40.71 -11.82 26.09
N TRP A 59 41.76 -12.56 25.64
CA TRP A 59 42.90 -12.95 26.48
C TRP A 59 43.51 -11.76 27.21
N PRO A 60 43.86 -11.87 28.52
CA PRO A 60 44.36 -10.75 29.33
C PRO A 60 45.60 -10.06 28.77
N GLY A 61 46.45 -10.78 28.03
CA GLY A 61 47.67 -10.28 27.40
C GLY A 61 47.45 -9.60 26.02
N SER A 62 46.23 -9.60 25.49
CA SER A 62 45.93 -8.97 24.21
C SER A 62 45.92 -7.45 24.30
N GLY A 63 46.51 -6.79 23.32
CA GLY A 63 46.44 -5.30 23.17
C GLY A 63 45.02 -4.76 23.01
N LEU A 64 44.06 -5.59 22.58
CA LEU A 64 42.67 -5.22 22.40
C LEU A 64 41.81 -5.34 23.68
N ARG A 65 42.33 -5.95 24.76
CA ARG A 65 41.58 -6.20 25.99
C ARG A 65 41.02 -4.93 26.66
N ARG A 66 41.68 -3.80 26.50
CA ARG A 66 41.30 -2.53 27.14
C ARG A 66 40.23 -1.76 26.38
N LYS A 67 39.87 -2.18 25.17
CA LYS A 67 38.84 -1.56 24.32
C LYS A 67 37.74 -2.55 24.06
N THR A 68 36.53 -2.08 24.07
CA THR A 68 35.34 -2.85 23.68
C THR A 68 35.02 -2.55 22.23
N TYR A 69 34.84 -3.57 21.43
CA TYR A 69 34.42 -3.46 20.03
C TYR A 69 33.14 -4.25 19.86
N ASP A 70 32.24 -3.76 19.06
CA ASP A 70 30.95 -4.43 18.80
C ASP A 70 31.16 -5.84 18.25
N TRP A 71 32.11 -5.96 17.32
CA TRP A 71 32.45 -7.24 16.71
C TRP A 71 33.96 -7.49 16.69
N VAL A 72 34.31 -8.70 16.98
CA VAL A 72 35.70 -9.19 16.88
C VAL A 72 35.75 -10.51 16.14
N MET A 73 36.85 -10.81 15.45
CA MET A 73 37.22 -12.15 15.01
C MET A 73 38.45 -12.64 15.81
N THR A 74 38.55 -13.91 16.02
CA THR A 74 39.68 -14.53 16.71
C THR A 74 40.26 -15.68 15.90
N ALA A 75 41.58 -15.82 15.91
CA ALA A 75 42.24 -16.94 15.24
C ALA A 75 42.00 -18.24 16.02
N GLU A 76 41.97 -18.20 17.35
CA GLU A 76 41.78 -19.37 18.19
C GLU A 76 40.96 -19.04 19.46
N LEU A 77 40.19 -20.02 19.90
CA LEU A 77 39.53 -20.04 21.19
C LEU A 77 40.19 -21.10 22.08
N VAL A 78 40.64 -20.67 23.23
CA VAL A 78 41.38 -21.55 24.19
C VAL A 78 40.59 -21.66 25.47
N GLU A 79 40.24 -22.88 25.84
CA GLU A 79 39.56 -23.19 27.09
C GLU A 79 40.55 -23.36 28.23
N THR A 80 40.33 -22.64 29.33
CA THR A 80 41.05 -22.78 30.59
C THR A 80 40.02 -22.79 31.72
N SER A 81 40.02 -21.80 32.62
CA SER A 81 38.93 -21.59 33.58
C SER A 81 37.65 -21.03 32.90
N ARG A 82 37.80 -20.44 31.73
CA ARG A 82 36.79 -19.96 30.81
C ARG A 82 37.34 -19.97 29.39
N LEU A 83 36.48 -19.70 28.41
CA LEU A 83 36.90 -19.61 27.02
C LEU A 83 37.53 -18.25 26.74
N PHE A 84 38.75 -18.22 26.22
CA PHE A 84 39.50 -17.03 25.86
C PHE A 84 39.80 -16.97 24.37
N ALA A 85 39.62 -15.79 23.79
CA ALA A 85 40.02 -15.48 22.42
C ALA A 85 41.47 -15.01 22.37
N ARG A 86 42.29 -15.65 21.56
CA ARG A 86 43.67 -15.24 21.25
C ARG A 86 43.80 -14.78 19.82
N THR A 87 44.74 -13.86 19.57
CA THR A 87 44.97 -13.26 18.26
C THR A 87 43.66 -12.69 17.69
N VAL A 88 43.21 -11.59 18.32
CA VAL A 88 41.91 -10.97 18.08
C VAL A 88 42.06 -9.76 17.20
N ALA A 89 41.15 -9.60 16.27
CA ALA A 89 41.01 -8.38 15.46
C ALA A 89 39.60 -7.80 15.54
N LYS A 90 39.49 -6.47 15.49
CA LYS A 90 38.23 -5.78 15.26
C LYS A 90 37.75 -6.10 13.86
N VAL A 91 36.43 -6.34 13.68
CA VAL A 91 35.79 -6.50 12.38
C VAL A 91 34.49 -5.67 12.30
N ASP A 92 34.08 -5.30 11.10
CA ASP A 92 32.80 -4.63 10.86
C ASP A 92 31.72 -5.68 10.60
N ALA A 93 30.55 -5.47 11.17
CA ALA A 93 29.38 -6.36 10.98
C ALA A 93 29.05 -6.57 9.49
N ARG A 94 29.24 -5.53 8.66
CA ARG A 94 29.01 -5.61 7.21
C ARG A 94 29.95 -6.59 6.52
N TRP A 95 31.21 -6.63 6.92
CA TRP A 95 32.17 -7.61 6.37
C TRP A 95 31.78 -9.04 6.72
N ILE A 96 31.29 -9.23 7.96
CA ILE A 96 30.79 -10.56 8.40
C ILE A 96 29.58 -10.95 7.54
N GLU A 97 28.62 -10.04 7.38
CA GLU A 97 27.41 -10.27 6.58
C GLU A 97 27.76 -10.62 5.12
N GLU A 98 28.53 -9.76 4.44
CA GLU A 98 28.95 -9.96 3.04
C GLU A 98 29.72 -11.28 2.83
N THR A 99 30.57 -11.64 3.80
CA THR A 99 31.36 -12.85 3.71
C THR A 99 30.50 -14.09 3.97
N ALA A 100 29.61 -14.02 4.95
CA ALA A 100 28.66 -15.08 5.28
C ALA A 100 27.66 -15.32 4.13
N GLU A 101 27.21 -14.28 3.47
CA GLU A 101 26.32 -14.37 2.32
C GLU A 101 27.00 -15.06 1.13
N ARG A 102 28.21 -14.61 0.77
CA ARG A 102 29.01 -15.26 -0.28
C ARG A 102 29.31 -16.72 -0.01
N ALA A 103 29.46 -17.08 1.26
CA ALA A 103 29.70 -18.47 1.69
C ALA A 103 28.39 -19.28 1.80
N GLY A 104 27.21 -18.69 1.63
CA GLY A 104 25.91 -19.35 1.81
C GLY A 104 25.62 -19.73 3.27
N LEU A 105 26.22 -19.04 4.24
CA LEU A 105 26.12 -19.36 5.67
C LEU A 105 25.18 -18.43 6.44
N SER A 106 24.78 -17.30 5.84
CA SER A 106 23.80 -16.39 6.44
C SER A 106 22.38 -16.90 6.25
N ARG A 107 21.54 -16.70 7.27
CA ARG A 107 20.11 -16.94 7.20
C ARG A 107 19.37 -15.62 7.36
N ARG A 108 18.57 -15.29 6.37
CA ARG A 108 17.67 -14.12 6.40
C ARG A 108 16.31 -14.57 6.89
N VAL A 109 15.70 -13.78 7.75
CA VAL A 109 14.34 -13.96 8.26
C VAL A 109 13.61 -12.65 8.06
N TYR A 110 12.45 -12.72 7.45
CA TYR A 110 11.62 -11.58 7.13
C TYR A 110 10.39 -11.58 8.01
N GLY A 111 9.98 -10.38 8.43
CA GLY A 111 8.72 -10.15 9.13
C GLY A 111 7.53 -10.11 8.16
N GLU A 112 6.36 -9.79 8.69
CA GLU A 112 5.15 -9.61 7.89
C GLU A 112 5.31 -8.42 6.94
N PRO A 113 4.93 -8.57 5.66
CA PRO A 113 4.92 -7.46 4.71
C PRO A 113 3.85 -6.42 5.07
N TYR A 114 4.16 -5.15 4.85
CA TYR A 114 3.21 -4.06 5.00
C TYR A 114 3.42 -2.99 3.93
N TRP A 115 2.35 -2.28 3.59
CA TRP A 115 2.43 -1.17 2.66
C TRP A 115 3.04 0.08 3.35
N SER A 116 3.87 0.80 2.64
CA SER A 116 4.43 2.06 3.10
C SER A 116 4.19 3.18 2.09
N THR A 117 3.23 4.04 2.37
CA THR A 117 2.92 5.25 1.59
C THR A 117 4.17 6.10 1.35
N ARG A 118 5.03 6.25 2.38
CA ARG A 118 6.28 7.01 2.31
C ARG A 118 7.25 6.47 1.28
N HIS A 119 7.38 5.15 1.19
CA HIS A 119 8.30 4.48 0.26
C HIS A 119 7.62 4.14 -1.07
N GLY A 120 6.28 4.18 -1.12
CA GLY A 120 5.50 3.76 -2.26
C GLY A 120 5.75 2.30 -2.63
N ALA A 121 5.99 1.45 -1.63
CA ALA A 121 6.33 0.05 -1.83
C ALA A 121 5.91 -0.81 -0.63
N ALA A 122 5.73 -2.10 -0.88
CA ALA A 122 5.62 -3.10 0.17
C ALA A 122 6.97 -3.26 0.88
N MET A 123 6.98 -3.16 2.20
CA MET A 123 8.17 -3.21 3.04
C MET A 123 8.14 -4.42 3.97
N VAL A 124 9.33 -4.87 4.36
CA VAL A 124 9.53 -5.92 5.35
C VAL A 124 10.65 -5.53 6.30
N HIS A 125 10.59 -6.05 7.52
CA HIS A 125 11.70 -6.04 8.46
C HIS A 125 12.56 -7.29 8.27
N GLU A 126 13.84 -7.10 8.01
CA GLU A 126 14.80 -8.17 7.77
C GLU A 126 15.69 -8.36 8.99
N LYS A 127 15.86 -9.61 9.39
CA LYS A 127 16.83 -10.07 10.39
C LYS A 127 17.83 -11.00 9.73
N VAL A 128 19.13 -10.76 9.95
CA VAL A 128 20.21 -11.61 9.41
C VAL A 128 20.88 -12.36 10.53
N LEU A 129 20.97 -13.65 10.39
CA LEU A 129 21.54 -14.58 11.37
C LEU A 129 22.75 -15.30 10.79
N LEU A 130 23.77 -15.53 11.64
CA LEU A 130 24.92 -16.37 11.33
C LEU A 130 25.21 -17.27 12.53
N TYR A 131 25.14 -18.59 12.37
CA TYR A 131 25.37 -19.58 13.44
C TYR A 131 24.63 -19.31 14.76
N GLY A 132 23.43 -18.75 14.69
CA GLY A 132 22.61 -18.35 15.84
C GLY A 132 22.89 -16.95 16.40
N MET A 133 23.92 -16.27 15.93
CA MET A 133 24.16 -14.86 16.24
C MET A 133 23.29 -13.97 15.36
N THR A 134 22.86 -12.83 15.88
CA THR A 134 22.15 -11.81 15.13
C THR A 134 23.15 -10.80 14.58
N LEU A 135 23.38 -10.81 13.26
CA LEU A 135 24.23 -9.80 12.59
C LEU A 135 23.47 -8.50 12.38
N VAL A 136 22.22 -8.60 11.95
CA VAL A 136 21.29 -7.48 11.77
C VAL A 136 19.99 -7.85 12.49
N ALA A 137 19.60 -7.02 13.45
CA ALA A 137 18.41 -7.28 14.25
C ALA A 137 17.11 -6.85 13.56
N ASP A 138 17.17 -5.70 12.89
CA ASP A 138 16.01 -5.07 12.26
C ASP A 138 16.50 -4.11 11.17
N ARG A 139 16.34 -4.50 9.92
CA ARG A 139 16.64 -3.67 8.77
C ARG A 139 15.41 -3.57 7.89
N LEU A 140 15.04 -2.36 7.56
CA LEU A 140 13.94 -2.11 6.64
C LEU A 140 14.39 -2.40 5.20
N ALA A 141 13.65 -3.25 4.50
CA ALA A 141 13.89 -3.61 3.11
C ALA A 141 12.58 -3.61 2.31
N THR A 142 12.64 -3.43 1.00
CA THR A 142 11.47 -3.63 0.14
C THR A 142 11.18 -5.13 0.01
N LEU A 143 9.92 -5.51 0.01
CA LEU A 143 9.52 -6.91 -0.15
C LEU A 143 10.08 -7.51 -1.46
N ALA A 144 10.05 -6.74 -2.55
CA ALA A 144 10.60 -7.18 -3.84
C ALA A 144 12.11 -7.51 -3.77
N SER A 145 12.87 -6.87 -2.86
CA SER A 145 14.31 -7.14 -2.68
C SER A 145 14.64 -8.47 -1.99
N VAL A 146 13.63 -9.15 -1.45
CA VAL A 146 13.76 -10.53 -0.91
C VAL A 146 14.20 -11.50 -2.01
N GLY A 147 13.84 -11.22 -3.26
CA GLY A 147 14.37 -11.90 -4.43
C GLY A 147 13.66 -13.18 -4.83
N THR A 148 12.62 -13.62 -4.10
CA THR A 148 11.77 -14.74 -4.49
C THR A 148 10.64 -14.25 -5.41
N ASP A 149 10.15 -15.11 -6.30
CA ASP A 149 9.05 -14.77 -7.20
C ASP A 149 7.78 -14.46 -6.40
N SER A 150 7.46 -15.26 -5.39
CA SER A 150 6.32 -15.00 -4.50
C SER A 150 6.40 -13.65 -3.78
N ALA A 151 7.59 -13.21 -3.34
CA ALA A 151 7.75 -11.91 -2.72
C ALA A 151 7.53 -10.77 -3.72
N ARG A 152 7.92 -10.95 -4.97
CA ARG A 152 7.67 -9.97 -6.04
C ARG A 152 6.20 -9.91 -6.42
N GLU A 153 5.52 -11.06 -6.52
CA GLU A 153 4.07 -11.13 -6.77
C GLU A 153 3.29 -10.41 -5.69
N VAL A 154 3.56 -10.71 -4.41
CA VAL A 154 2.91 -10.03 -3.28
C VAL A 154 3.23 -8.53 -3.26
N ALA A 155 4.48 -8.14 -3.54
CA ALA A 155 4.86 -6.73 -3.61
C ALA A 155 4.10 -5.97 -4.71
N ARG A 156 3.94 -6.59 -5.89
CA ARG A 156 3.18 -6.05 -7.00
C ARG A 156 1.70 -5.94 -6.67
N GLU A 157 1.11 -6.98 -6.10
CA GLU A 157 -0.30 -6.96 -5.67
C GLU A 157 -0.55 -5.84 -4.66
N MET A 158 0.29 -5.73 -3.62
CA MET A 158 0.18 -4.65 -2.64
C MET A 158 0.34 -3.27 -3.27
N PHE A 159 1.25 -3.12 -4.25
CA PHE A 159 1.40 -1.85 -4.98
C PHE A 159 0.14 -1.50 -5.76
N ILE A 160 -0.43 -2.44 -6.50
CA ILE A 160 -1.65 -2.17 -7.28
C ILE A 160 -2.81 -1.84 -6.34
N ARG A 161 -3.06 -2.64 -5.30
CA ARG A 161 -4.16 -2.41 -4.37
C ARG A 161 -4.00 -1.10 -3.62
N SER A 162 -2.89 -0.92 -2.91
CA SER A 162 -2.74 0.23 -2.02
C SER A 162 -2.43 1.52 -2.76
N ALA A 163 -1.54 1.49 -3.78
CA ALA A 163 -1.18 2.71 -4.48
C ALA A 163 -2.18 3.09 -5.57
N LEU A 164 -2.54 2.16 -6.46
CA LEU A 164 -3.29 2.50 -7.66
C LEU A 164 -4.80 2.47 -7.44
N VAL A 165 -5.31 1.52 -6.64
CA VAL A 165 -6.74 1.39 -6.34
C VAL A 165 -7.14 2.30 -5.18
N GLU A 166 -6.51 2.15 -4.00
CA GLU A 166 -6.82 2.93 -2.80
C GLU A 166 -6.26 4.36 -2.84
N GLY A 167 -5.27 4.62 -3.72
CA GLY A 167 -4.65 5.94 -3.86
C GLY A 167 -3.68 6.30 -2.73
N ASP A 168 -3.26 5.32 -1.91
CA ASP A 168 -2.37 5.54 -0.76
C ASP A 168 -0.90 5.63 -1.18
N TRP A 169 -0.57 6.64 -1.96
CA TRP A 169 0.80 6.97 -2.34
C TRP A 169 0.96 8.44 -2.77
N HIS A 170 2.20 8.91 -2.87
CA HIS A 170 2.48 10.28 -3.30
C HIS A 170 2.60 10.37 -4.83
N ALA A 171 1.51 10.07 -5.54
CA ALA A 171 1.47 10.14 -7.00
C ALA A 171 1.39 11.58 -7.53
N ARG A 172 2.16 11.85 -8.59
CA ARG A 172 2.11 13.12 -9.35
C ARG A 172 1.74 12.88 -10.82
N HIS A 173 0.96 11.84 -11.08
CA HIS A 173 0.55 11.45 -12.42
C HIS A 173 -0.82 11.99 -12.76
N GLY A 174 -0.97 12.56 -13.97
CA GLY A 174 -2.22 13.20 -14.39
C GLY A 174 -3.42 12.24 -14.47
N PHE A 175 -3.20 10.96 -14.78
CA PHE A 175 -4.27 9.96 -14.80
C PHE A 175 -4.94 9.78 -13.42
N VAL A 176 -4.17 9.89 -12.34
CA VAL A 176 -4.72 9.73 -10.98
C VAL A 176 -5.76 10.80 -10.67
N ALA A 177 -5.48 12.06 -11.06
CA ALA A 177 -6.43 13.15 -10.89
C ALA A 177 -7.67 12.93 -11.77
N ARG A 178 -7.49 12.58 -13.06
CA ARG A 178 -8.61 12.32 -13.98
C ARG A 178 -9.50 11.17 -13.51
N ASN A 179 -8.89 10.09 -13.03
CA ASN A 179 -9.63 8.94 -12.52
C ASN A 179 -10.42 9.29 -11.27
N ARG A 180 -9.81 10.03 -10.34
CA ARG A 180 -10.50 10.51 -9.14
C ARG A 180 -11.69 11.41 -9.51
N ASP A 181 -11.48 12.37 -10.41
CA ASP A 181 -12.52 13.30 -10.84
C ASP A 181 -13.69 12.54 -11.51
N LEU A 182 -13.40 11.50 -12.31
CA LEU A 182 -14.43 10.67 -12.91
C LEU A 182 -15.17 9.80 -11.89
N VAL A 183 -14.45 9.22 -10.90
CA VAL A 183 -15.08 8.46 -9.80
C VAL A 183 -16.00 9.38 -8.98
N GLU A 184 -15.58 10.60 -8.69
CA GLU A 184 -16.38 11.58 -7.97
C GLU A 184 -17.62 11.98 -8.77
N GLU A 185 -17.48 12.27 -10.07
CA GLU A 185 -18.59 12.56 -10.96
C GLU A 185 -19.62 11.42 -10.99
N LEU A 186 -19.17 10.18 -11.13
CA LEU A 186 -20.07 9.03 -11.19
C LEU A 186 -20.63 8.63 -9.82
N GLY A 187 -19.93 8.94 -8.73
CA GLY A 187 -20.47 8.80 -7.37
C GLY A 187 -21.71 9.66 -7.12
N ASP A 188 -21.85 10.78 -7.81
CA ASP A 188 -23.09 11.56 -7.81
C ASP A 188 -24.27 10.80 -8.39
N VAL A 189 -24.05 9.94 -9.36
CA VAL A 189 -25.12 9.10 -9.95
C VAL A 189 -25.68 8.14 -8.90
N GLU A 190 -24.83 7.52 -8.08
CA GLU A 190 -25.28 6.64 -6.98
C GLU A 190 -26.14 7.41 -5.96
N ARG A 191 -25.66 8.60 -5.55
CA ARG A 191 -26.39 9.45 -4.60
C ARG A 191 -27.75 9.86 -5.15
N ARG A 192 -27.80 10.30 -6.40
CA ARG A 192 -29.04 10.74 -7.07
C ARG A 192 -30.04 9.60 -7.23
N ARG A 193 -29.56 8.44 -7.67
CA ARG A 193 -30.40 7.25 -7.88
C ARG A 193 -30.75 6.51 -6.60
N ARG A 194 -30.13 6.88 -5.47
CA ARG A 194 -30.33 6.25 -4.16
C ARG A 194 -30.05 4.73 -4.19
N VAL A 195 -29.03 4.33 -4.92
CA VAL A 195 -28.60 2.93 -5.07
C VAL A 195 -27.12 2.83 -4.76
N HIS A 196 -26.74 1.90 -3.89
CA HIS A 196 -25.33 1.58 -3.62
C HIS A 196 -24.80 0.49 -4.55
N GLY A 197 -23.50 0.53 -4.82
CA GLY A 197 -22.84 -0.52 -5.58
C GLY A 197 -23.08 -0.47 -7.09
N LEU A 198 -23.39 0.72 -7.62
CA LEU A 198 -23.43 0.93 -9.07
C LEU A 198 -22.03 1.08 -9.66
N LEU A 199 -21.10 1.64 -8.88
CA LEU A 199 -19.72 1.80 -9.30
C LEU A 199 -18.96 0.49 -9.21
N ALA A 200 -17.96 0.34 -10.08
CA ALA A 200 -17.02 -0.78 -10.06
C ALA A 200 -16.37 -0.90 -8.68
N ASP A 201 -16.26 -2.14 -8.21
CA ASP A 201 -15.60 -2.47 -6.96
C ASP A 201 -14.06 -2.45 -7.10
N ASP A 202 -13.36 -2.47 -5.97
CA ASP A 202 -11.91 -2.46 -5.91
C ASP A 202 -11.28 -3.63 -6.68
N GLU A 203 -11.95 -4.77 -6.75
CA GLU A 203 -11.45 -5.93 -7.48
C GLU A 203 -11.51 -5.74 -9.01
N THR A 204 -12.50 -5.01 -9.48
CA THR A 204 -12.60 -4.60 -10.89
C THR A 204 -11.51 -3.58 -11.23
N LEU A 205 -11.24 -2.62 -10.34
CA LEU A 205 -10.15 -1.66 -10.50
C LEU A 205 -8.78 -2.33 -10.41
N PHE A 206 -8.63 -3.30 -9.51
CA PHE A 206 -7.41 -4.10 -9.43
C PHE A 206 -7.12 -4.80 -10.76
N ARG A 207 -8.09 -5.53 -11.30
CA ARG A 207 -7.94 -6.23 -12.59
C ARG A 207 -7.61 -5.28 -13.74
N PHE A 208 -8.24 -4.10 -13.76
CA PHE A 208 -7.93 -3.06 -14.75
C PHE A 208 -6.45 -2.68 -14.74
N TYR A 209 -5.86 -2.47 -13.57
CA TYR A 209 -4.44 -2.13 -13.43
C TYR A 209 -3.55 -3.35 -13.64
N ASP A 210 -3.93 -4.52 -13.14
CA ASP A 210 -3.17 -5.76 -13.23
C ASP A 210 -2.89 -6.18 -14.68
N GLU A 211 -3.88 -6.03 -15.57
CA GLU A 211 -3.75 -6.27 -17.00
C GLU A 211 -2.85 -5.28 -17.75
N ARG A 212 -2.58 -4.11 -17.19
CA ARG A 212 -1.91 -2.99 -17.87
C ARG A 212 -0.53 -2.67 -17.34
N VAL A 213 -0.31 -2.92 -16.06
CA VAL A 213 0.96 -2.69 -15.38
C VAL A 213 1.82 -3.95 -15.48
N PRO A 214 3.07 -3.85 -15.98
CA PRO A 214 3.94 -5.01 -16.14
C PRO A 214 4.29 -5.72 -14.83
N ASP A 215 4.66 -7.00 -14.94
CA ASP A 215 4.99 -7.85 -13.80
C ASP A 215 6.27 -7.42 -13.05
N ASP A 216 7.14 -6.65 -13.68
CA ASP A 216 8.37 -6.12 -13.11
C ASP A 216 8.19 -4.81 -12.32
N VAL A 217 6.95 -4.33 -12.17
CA VAL A 217 6.61 -3.14 -11.40
C VAL A 217 6.12 -3.54 -10.00
N HIS A 218 6.97 -3.35 -9.00
CA HIS A 218 6.71 -3.75 -7.60
C HIS A 218 6.56 -2.56 -6.63
N GLY A 219 6.62 -1.33 -7.13
CA GLY A 219 6.52 -0.13 -6.33
C GLY A 219 6.61 1.15 -7.15
N ALA A 220 6.51 2.29 -6.47
CA ALA A 220 6.43 3.62 -7.10
C ALA A 220 7.62 3.93 -8.01
N ASN A 221 8.84 3.55 -7.63
CA ASN A 221 10.04 3.82 -8.43
C ASN A 221 10.03 3.07 -9.77
N ASP A 222 9.64 1.79 -9.75
CA ASP A 222 9.53 0.96 -10.95
C ASP A 222 8.42 1.50 -11.84
N PHE A 223 7.27 1.82 -11.23
CA PHE A 223 6.13 2.42 -11.90
C PHE A 223 6.49 3.75 -12.57
N ASP A 224 7.18 4.66 -11.87
CA ASP A 224 7.61 5.94 -12.41
C ASP A 224 8.54 5.77 -13.62
N ALA A 225 9.47 4.82 -13.55
CA ALA A 225 10.38 4.51 -14.64
C ALA A 225 9.65 3.95 -15.87
N TRP A 226 8.71 3.03 -15.65
CA TRP A 226 7.88 2.44 -16.70
C TRP A 226 6.91 3.48 -17.28
N TRP A 227 6.15 4.18 -16.44
CA TRP A 227 5.12 5.12 -16.88
C TRP A 227 5.69 6.31 -17.66
N ARG A 228 6.87 6.79 -17.31
CA ARG A 228 7.57 7.86 -18.05
C ARG A 228 7.77 7.51 -19.53
N ARG A 229 7.98 6.24 -19.84
CA ARG A 229 8.11 5.73 -21.22
C ARG A 229 6.74 5.50 -21.85
N GLN A 230 5.83 4.90 -21.09
CA GLN A 230 4.54 4.45 -21.59
C GLN A 230 3.60 5.62 -21.94
N LYS A 231 3.52 6.63 -21.08
CA LYS A 231 2.63 7.79 -21.28
C LYS A 231 2.89 8.60 -22.55
N ARG A 232 4.08 8.46 -23.17
CA ARG A 232 4.38 9.11 -24.45
C ARG A 232 3.70 8.42 -25.63
N ARG A 233 3.41 7.12 -25.51
CA ARG A 233 2.81 6.28 -26.55
C ARG A 233 1.31 6.14 -26.34
N ARG A 234 0.90 5.98 -25.10
CA ARG A 234 -0.49 5.75 -24.68
C ARG A 234 -0.75 6.53 -23.37
N PRO A 235 -1.05 7.84 -23.49
CA PRO A 235 -1.24 8.73 -22.33
C PRO A 235 -2.51 8.38 -21.53
N ASP A 236 -3.45 7.71 -22.16
CA ASP A 236 -4.77 7.28 -21.68
C ASP A 236 -4.82 5.83 -21.16
N LEU A 237 -3.69 5.11 -21.21
CA LEU A 237 -3.65 3.66 -20.89
C LEU A 237 -4.23 3.33 -19.51
N LEU A 238 -4.05 4.22 -18.55
CA LEU A 238 -4.49 4.05 -17.14
C LEU A 238 -5.68 4.96 -16.79
N ASP A 239 -6.31 5.59 -17.76
CA ASP A 239 -7.52 6.37 -17.52
C ASP A 239 -8.72 5.43 -17.41
N PHE A 240 -9.54 5.64 -16.42
CA PHE A 240 -10.82 4.94 -16.31
C PHE A 240 -11.79 5.42 -17.37
N THR A 241 -12.70 4.54 -17.76
CA THR A 241 -13.82 4.89 -18.63
C THR A 241 -15.13 4.80 -17.85
N ARG A 242 -16.17 5.47 -18.35
CA ARG A 242 -17.50 5.38 -17.76
C ARG A 242 -18.03 3.95 -17.73
N GLU A 243 -17.77 3.20 -18.80
CA GLU A 243 -18.21 1.81 -18.95
C GLU A 243 -17.52 0.88 -17.93
N LEU A 244 -16.24 1.16 -17.62
CA LEU A 244 -15.51 0.43 -16.57
C LEU A 244 -16.12 0.72 -15.19
N LEU A 245 -16.32 2.01 -14.87
CA LEU A 245 -16.76 2.43 -13.54
C LEU A 245 -18.25 2.21 -13.31
N LEU A 246 -19.08 2.29 -14.36
CA LEU A 246 -20.53 2.20 -14.27
C LEU A 246 -21.07 1.18 -15.30
N PRO A 247 -20.78 -0.11 -15.12
CA PRO A 247 -21.27 -1.14 -16.02
C PRO A 247 -22.79 -1.19 -15.98
N GLY A 248 -23.44 -0.99 -17.13
CA GLY A 248 -24.91 -0.98 -17.24
C GLY A 248 -25.51 0.33 -17.67
N GLY A 249 -24.69 1.36 -17.94
CA GLY A 249 -25.14 2.60 -18.59
C GLY A 249 -26.22 3.36 -17.81
N HIS A 250 -26.10 3.39 -16.51
CA HIS A 250 -27.07 4.11 -15.66
C HIS A 250 -27.02 5.61 -15.94
N ASP A 251 -28.14 6.15 -16.39
CA ASP A 251 -28.33 7.55 -16.68
C ASP A 251 -28.87 8.32 -15.45
N ALA A 252 -28.40 9.53 -15.24
CA ALA A 252 -28.89 10.47 -14.24
C ALA A 252 -29.85 11.52 -14.82
N SER A 253 -30.30 11.36 -16.06
CA SER A 253 -31.15 12.35 -16.75
C SER A 253 -32.41 12.71 -15.97
N GLY A 254 -32.96 11.79 -15.21
CA GLY A 254 -34.11 12.03 -14.32
C GLY A 254 -33.79 12.78 -13.01
N TYR A 255 -32.52 13.15 -12.76
CA TYR A 255 -32.06 13.76 -11.51
C TYR A 255 -31.35 15.09 -11.78
N PRO A 256 -32.12 16.17 -12.05
CA PRO A 256 -31.57 17.48 -12.44
C PRO A 256 -30.79 18.13 -11.30
N ASP A 257 -29.86 19.03 -11.63
CA ASP A 257 -29.11 19.87 -10.67
C ASP A 257 -29.92 21.00 -10.08
N THR A 258 -31.05 21.33 -10.72
CA THR A 258 -31.86 22.50 -10.36
C THR A 258 -33.33 22.18 -10.38
N TRP A 259 -34.08 22.86 -9.49
CA TRP A 259 -35.52 22.90 -9.46
C TRP A 259 -35.98 24.21 -10.04
N VAL A 260 -36.91 24.17 -10.98
CA VAL A 260 -37.48 25.38 -11.59
C VAL A 260 -38.91 25.57 -11.12
N GLN A 261 -39.22 26.75 -10.57
CA GLN A 261 -40.56 27.15 -10.19
C GLN A 261 -40.84 28.59 -10.69
N GLY A 262 -41.63 28.73 -11.73
CA GLY A 262 -41.84 29.98 -12.39
C GLY A 262 -40.55 30.56 -13.01
N ASP A 263 -40.13 31.72 -12.55
CA ASP A 263 -38.85 32.34 -12.93
C ASP A 263 -37.69 32.04 -11.98
N LEU A 264 -37.93 31.23 -10.95
CA LEU A 264 -36.92 30.84 -9.97
C LEU A 264 -36.21 29.54 -10.39
N THR A 265 -34.90 29.56 -10.32
CA THR A 265 -34.04 28.36 -10.49
C THR A 265 -33.28 28.14 -9.19
N LEU A 266 -33.55 27.03 -8.54
CA LEU A 266 -33.03 26.64 -7.21
C LEU A 266 -32.10 25.46 -7.35
N GLY A 267 -30.95 25.45 -6.63
CA GLY A 267 -30.05 24.30 -6.61
C GLY A 267 -30.62 23.10 -5.85
N LEU A 268 -30.36 21.90 -6.34
CA LEU A 268 -30.73 20.67 -5.69
C LEU A 268 -29.48 19.94 -5.15
N ASP A 269 -29.58 19.45 -3.93
CA ASP A 269 -28.60 18.55 -3.33
C ASP A 269 -29.22 17.18 -3.10
N TYR A 270 -28.50 16.13 -3.48
CA TYR A 270 -28.93 14.74 -3.30
C TYR A 270 -28.14 14.11 -2.17
N VAL A 271 -28.85 13.70 -1.12
CA VAL A 271 -28.26 12.99 0.03
C VAL A 271 -28.85 11.60 0.07
N PHE A 272 -27.97 10.59 0.06
CA PHE A 272 -28.38 9.21 0.25
C PHE A 272 -27.80 8.67 1.55
N SER A 273 -28.60 8.77 2.60
CA SER A 273 -28.25 8.36 3.97
C SER A 273 -29.49 7.76 4.66
N PRO A 274 -29.87 6.52 4.29
CA PRO A 274 -31.13 5.92 4.75
C PRO A 274 -31.30 6.00 6.26
N GLY A 275 -32.37 6.65 6.71
CA GLY A 275 -32.68 6.87 8.13
C GLY A 275 -32.10 8.14 8.75
N ALA A 276 -31.30 8.92 8.04
CA ALA A 276 -30.90 10.25 8.48
C ALA A 276 -32.00 11.29 8.21
N PRO A 277 -32.09 12.37 9.01
CA PRO A 277 -33.12 13.41 8.85
C PRO A 277 -33.02 14.18 7.52
N ASP A 278 -31.83 14.22 6.93
CA ASP A 278 -31.50 14.90 5.68
C ASP A 278 -31.46 13.97 4.46
N ASP A 279 -31.89 12.70 4.64
CA ASP A 279 -31.92 11.73 3.54
C ASP A 279 -32.98 12.13 2.51
N GLY A 280 -32.55 12.35 1.26
CA GLY A 280 -33.46 12.72 0.17
C GLY A 280 -32.90 13.77 -0.75
N VAL A 281 -33.79 14.58 -1.29
CA VAL A 281 -33.45 15.75 -2.13
C VAL A 281 -33.69 17.02 -1.34
N ALA A 282 -32.65 17.81 -1.15
CA ALA A 282 -32.72 19.11 -0.51
C ALA A 282 -32.70 20.22 -1.56
N VAL A 283 -33.60 21.19 -1.42
CA VAL A 283 -33.65 22.38 -2.28
C VAL A 283 -32.92 23.51 -1.58
N ARG A 284 -31.90 24.08 -2.21
CA ARG A 284 -31.22 25.29 -1.71
C ARG A 284 -32.00 26.53 -2.06
N VAL A 285 -32.57 27.17 -1.05
CA VAL A 285 -33.38 28.35 -1.21
C VAL A 285 -32.64 29.58 -0.65
N PRO A 286 -32.19 30.55 -1.50
CA PRO A 286 -31.72 31.83 -1.03
C PRO A 286 -32.81 32.56 -0.24
N VAL A 287 -32.43 33.20 0.89
CA VAL A 287 -33.37 33.85 1.78
C VAL A 287 -34.19 34.96 1.05
N GLU A 288 -33.56 35.60 0.08
CA GLU A 288 -34.15 36.69 -0.71
C GLU A 288 -35.35 36.25 -1.53
N VAL A 289 -35.43 34.99 -1.93
CA VAL A 289 -36.51 34.44 -2.73
C VAL A 289 -37.50 33.58 -1.96
N LEU A 290 -37.23 33.32 -0.66
CA LEU A 290 -38.03 32.42 0.18
C LEU A 290 -39.54 32.84 0.17
N GLY A 291 -39.85 34.12 0.23
CA GLY A 291 -41.24 34.61 0.21
C GLY A 291 -41.97 34.48 -1.13
N ARG A 292 -41.28 34.07 -2.18
CA ARG A 292 -41.82 33.88 -3.54
C ARG A 292 -42.11 32.41 -3.85
N LEU A 293 -41.64 31.52 -3.02
CA LEU A 293 -41.87 30.09 -3.21
C LEU A 293 -43.26 29.67 -2.79
N THR A 294 -43.84 28.78 -3.58
CA THR A 294 -45.07 28.06 -3.23
C THR A 294 -44.80 26.59 -2.99
N PRO A 295 -45.63 25.88 -2.23
CA PRO A 295 -45.47 24.44 -2.01
C PRO A 295 -45.69 23.60 -3.27
N ASP A 296 -46.21 24.21 -4.34
CA ASP A 296 -46.68 23.52 -5.53
C ASP A 296 -45.50 22.79 -6.25
N GLY A 297 -45.73 21.54 -6.54
CA GLY A 297 -44.82 20.69 -7.32
C GLY A 297 -43.77 19.93 -6.49
N PHE A 298 -43.41 20.38 -5.28
CA PHE A 298 -42.42 19.70 -4.45
C PHE A 298 -42.84 18.29 -4.04
N ASP A 299 -44.15 18.05 -3.88
CA ASP A 299 -44.73 16.74 -3.58
C ASP A 299 -44.62 15.74 -4.74
N TRP A 300 -44.38 16.26 -5.97
CA TRP A 300 -44.18 15.42 -7.16
C TRP A 300 -42.74 14.91 -7.33
N LEU A 301 -41.82 15.39 -6.54
CA LEU A 301 -40.39 15.03 -6.51
C LEU A 301 -39.69 15.26 -7.89
N VAL A 302 -38.41 14.95 -7.94
CA VAL A 302 -37.65 14.96 -9.20
C VAL A 302 -38.06 13.76 -10.10
N PRO A 303 -37.95 13.88 -11.42
CA PRO A 303 -38.41 12.88 -12.38
C PRO A 303 -37.97 11.47 -12.06
N GLY A 304 -36.67 11.26 -11.73
CA GLY A 304 -36.11 9.96 -11.42
C GLY A 304 -36.68 9.27 -10.18
N MET A 305 -37.32 10.02 -9.25
CA MET A 305 -37.95 9.47 -8.04
C MET A 305 -39.46 9.21 -8.19
N ARG A 306 -40.08 9.70 -9.27
CA ARG A 306 -41.53 9.59 -9.48
C ARG A 306 -42.02 8.15 -9.60
N PRO A 307 -41.33 7.21 -10.28
CA PRO A 307 -41.73 5.80 -10.30
C PRO A 307 -41.86 5.18 -8.90
N GLU A 308 -40.89 5.48 -8.02
CA GLU A 308 -40.93 5.01 -6.63
C GLU A 308 -42.04 5.68 -5.83
N LEU A 309 -42.27 6.98 -6.05
CA LEU A 309 -43.37 7.70 -5.43
C LEU A 309 -44.71 7.06 -5.78
N VAL A 310 -44.93 6.66 -7.02
CA VAL A 310 -46.16 5.95 -7.45
C VAL A 310 -46.32 4.63 -6.68
N VAL A 311 -45.26 3.83 -6.57
CA VAL A 311 -45.28 2.59 -5.81
C VAL A 311 -45.55 2.86 -4.32
N ALA A 312 -44.90 3.87 -3.74
CA ALA A 312 -45.12 4.25 -2.34
C ALA A 312 -46.57 4.71 -2.10
N THR A 313 -47.11 5.50 -3.03
CA THR A 313 -48.53 5.93 -2.98
C THR A 313 -49.46 4.74 -3.00
N ILE A 314 -49.27 3.76 -3.91
CA ILE A 314 -50.06 2.53 -3.94
C ILE A 314 -49.98 1.79 -2.59
N ARG A 315 -48.79 1.70 -2.00
CA ARG A 315 -48.58 1.05 -0.69
C ARG A 315 -49.29 1.79 0.47
N ALA A 316 -49.40 3.11 0.38
CA ALA A 316 -50.06 3.95 1.37
C ALA A 316 -51.59 3.91 1.28
N LEU A 317 -52.19 3.40 0.19
CA LEU A 317 -53.63 3.34 0.02
C LEU A 317 -54.27 2.47 1.11
N PRO A 318 -55.55 2.78 1.49
CA PRO A 318 -56.29 1.95 2.43
C PRO A 318 -56.36 0.48 2.02
N LYS A 319 -56.25 -0.44 2.97
CA LYS A 319 -56.15 -1.90 2.74
C LYS A 319 -57.20 -2.43 1.75
N ARG A 320 -58.40 -1.86 1.75
CA ARG A 320 -59.50 -2.24 0.86
C ARG A 320 -59.16 -2.01 -0.62
N VAL A 321 -58.48 -0.94 -0.95
CA VAL A 321 -58.08 -0.57 -2.30
C VAL A 321 -56.79 -1.29 -2.67
N ARG A 322 -55.79 -1.23 -1.79
CA ARG A 322 -54.44 -1.82 -2.02
C ARG A 322 -54.46 -3.32 -2.35
N ARG A 323 -55.41 -4.09 -1.78
CA ARG A 323 -55.56 -5.53 -2.09
C ARG A 323 -55.86 -5.83 -3.57
N ARG A 324 -56.33 -4.86 -4.32
CA ARG A 324 -56.58 -5.00 -5.78
C ARG A 324 -55.40 -4.59 -6.63
N LEU A 325 -54.35 -4.03 -6.02
CA LEU A 325 -53.17 -3.50 -6.67
C LEU A 325 -51.92 -4.29 -6.19
N VAL A 326 -51.91 -5.59 -6.43
CA VAL A 326 -50.86 -6.52 -5.99
C VAL A 326 -50.35 -7.30 -7.19
N PRO A 327 -48.99 -7.41 -7.36
CA PRO A 327 -47.93 -6.80 -6.58
C PRO A 327 -47.82 -5.29 -6.81
N ALA A 328 -47.59 -4.52 -5.76
CA ALA A 328 -47.50 -3.06 -5.88
C ALA A 328 -46.43 -2.53 -6.81
N PRO A 329 -45.19 -3.12 -6.92
CA PRO A 329 -44.19 -2.68 -7.88
C PRO A 329 -44.66 -2.83 -9.35
N ASP A 330 -45.27 -3.97 -9.70
CA ASP A 330 -45.69 -4.26 -11.09
C ASP A 330 -46.82 -3.31 -11.52
N VAL A 331 -47.80 -3.15 -10.63
CA VAL A 331 -48.92 -2.23 -10.84
C VAL A 331 -48.40 -0.78 -10.88
N GLY A 332 -47.40 -0.43 -10.04
CA GLY A 332 -46.76 0.88 -10.02
C GLY A 332 -46.07 1.21 -11.35
N ALA A 333 -45.37 0.23 -11.93
CA ALA A 333 -44.73 0.38 -13.24
C ALA A 333 -45.77 0.67 -14.35
N GLN A 334 -46.87 -0.09 -14.40
CA GLN A 334 -47.95 0.14 -15.38
C GLN A 334 -48.64 1.50 -15.19
N VAL A 335 -48.88 1.90 -13.96
CA VAL A 335 -49.40 3.22 -13.64
C VAL A 335 -48.47 4.33 -14.08
N TRP A 336 -47.17 4.14 -13.82
CA TRP A 336 -46.15 5.12 -14.22
C TRP A 336 -46.12 5.30 -15.74
N GLU A 337 -46.10 4.21 -16.49
CA GLU A 337 -46.14 4.19 -17.96
C GLU A 337 -47.39 4.97 -18.48
N THR A 338 -48.55 4.70 -17.89
CA THR A 338 -49.79 5.40 -18.22
C THR A 338 -49.72 6.91 -17.89
N ILE A 339 -49.02 7.27 -16.78
CA ILE A 339 -48.83 8.69 -16.42
C ILE A 339 -47.94 9.37 -17.47
N CYS A 340 -46.82 8.75 -17.87
CA CYS A 340 -45.93 9.32 -18.90
C CYS A 340 -46.64 9.52 -20.23
N GLU A 341 -47.56 8.61 -20.63
CA GLU A 341 -48.34 8.75 -21.84
C GLU A 341 -49.36 9.92 -21.79
N ARG A 342 -49.89 10.20 -20.60
CA ARG A 342 -51.00 11.19 -20.45
C ARG A 342 -50.57 12.54 -19.94
N VAL A 343 -49.43 12.65 -19.29
CA VAL A 343 -48.92 13.88 -18.68
C VAL A 343 -47.60 14.23 -19.33
N PRO A 344 -47.56 15.18 -20.29
CA PRO A 344 -46.31 15.60 -20.91
C PRO A 344 -45.30 16.08 -19.87
N GLY A 345 -44.06 15.64 -20.00
CA GLY A 345 -42.98 15.99 -19.07
C GLY A 345 -43.04 15.27 -17.71
N ALA A 346 -43.89 14.25 -17.53
CA ALA A 346 -43.93 13.48 -16.31
C ALA A 346 -42.60 12.74 -16.03
N ASP A 347 -41.89 12.35 -17.06
CA ASP A 347 -40.57 11.72 -17.05
C ASP A 347 -39.40 12.73 -17.04
N GLY A 348 -39.68 14.02 -17.16
CA GLY A 348 -38.66 15.05 -17.18
C GLY A 348 -38.09 15.34 -18.58
N ALA A 349 -38.67 14.71 -19.64
CA ALA A 349 -38.28 14.94 -21.03
C ALA A 349 -38.91 16.22 -21.62
#